data_fbf8f6e998aee84e06e9f04ebdb72ac2
#
_entry.id   fbf8f6e998aee84e06e9f04ebdb72ac2
#
_cell.length_a   1.000
_cell.length_b   1.000
_cell.length_c   1.000
_cell.angle_alpha   90.00
_cell.angle_beta   90.00
_cell.angle_gamma   90.00
#
_symmetry.space_group_name_H-M   'P 1'
#
loop_
_entity.id
_entity.type
_entity.pdbx_description
1 polymer ?
#
loop_
_entity_poly.entity_id
_entity_poly.type
_entity_poly.pdbx_seq_one_letter_code
_entity_poly.pdbx_strand_id
1 'polypeptide(L)'
;VGSEMCIRDSYKVVNEYDEEVLADIFYYYGELREARKLAREIVNKRKSADIKTTEDLKKVFSYVPAHKSNKFFAQVFQAIRIEVNQELDALKEMLVQSSNVLKKDGRLVIISYHSLEDRLVKKFLKNGMFEGEPERDVYGNYQKIFELPYRKAIVPTEEEIEDNSRARSAKMRVGIKL
;
A
#
# COMPACT_ATOMS: atom_id res chain seq x y z
N VAL A 1 15.72 6.38 16.25
CA VAL A 1 15.46 4.94 16.51
C VAL A 1 14.82 4.26 15.31
N GLY A 2 13.94 4.92 14.54
CA GLY A 2 13.28 4.31 13.37
C GLY A 2 14.14 4.17 12.11
N SER A 3 15.13 5.03 11.87
CA SER A 3 15.87 5.06 10.61
C SER A 3 16.87 3.91 10.42
N GLU A 4 17.58 3.51 11.46
CA GLU A 4 18.58 2.42 11.35
C GLU A 4 17.93 1.05 11.18
N MET A 5 16.83 0.79 11.88
CA MET A 5 16.05 -0.45 11.73
C MET A 5 15.47 -0.57 10.32
N CYS A 6 14.84 0.48 9.80
CA CYS A 6 14.32 0.49 8.43
C CYS A 6 15.40 0.29 7.37
N ILE A 7 16.59 0.85 7.54
CA ILE A 7 17.73 0.65 6.63
C ILE A 7 18.17 -0.81 6.62
N ARG A 8 18.31 -1.42 7.81
CA ARG A 8 18.71 -2.81 7.97
C ARG A 8 17.70 -3.78 7.37
N ASP A 9 16.41 -3.52 7.59
CA ASP A 9 15.33 -4.37 7.07
C ASP A 9 15.16 -4.21 5.57
N SER A 10 15.29 -2.99 5.03
CA SER A 10 15.33 -2.77 3.58
C SER A 10 16.51 -3.49 2.90
N TYR A 11 17.68 -3.51 3.56
CA TYR A 11 18.82 -4.27 3.10
C TYR A 11 18.50 -5.77 3.01
N LYS A 12 17.86 -6.34 4.05
CA LYS A 12 17.46 -7.75 4.05
C LYS A 12 16.49 -8.07 2.91
N VAL A 13 15.46 -7.26 2.72
CA VAL A 13 14.50 -7.47 1.62
C VAL A 13 15.22 -7.59 0.29
N VAL A 14 16.14 -6.66 -0.01
CA VAL A 14 16.81 -6.61 -1.32
C VAL A 14 17.88 -7.71 -1.47
N ASN A 15 18.63 -8.02 -0.40
CA ASN A 15 19.79 -8.90 -0.51
C ASN A 15 19.53 -10.36 -0.10
N GLU A 16 18.51 -10.62 0.73
CA GLU A 16 18.31 -11.95 1.32
C GLU A 16 17.02 -12.64 0.86
N TYR A 17 15.99 -11.88 0.43
CA TYR A 17 14.72 -12.48 0.02
C TYR A 17 14.84 -13.25 -1.30
N ASP A 18 14.08 -14.33 -1.43
CA ASP A 18 14.02 -15.15 -2.65
C ASP A 18 13.42 -14.37 -3.83
N GLU A 19 13.79 -14.76 -5.06
CA GLU A 19 13.34 -14.09 -6.30
C GLU A 19 11.81 -14.04 -6.39
N GLU A 20 11.11 -15.12 -6.01
CA GLU A 20 9.65 -15.19 -6.05
C GLU A 20 9.03 -14.22 -5.07
N VAL A 21 9.54 -14.15 -3.83
CA VAL A 21 9.06 -13.22 -2.79
C VAL A 21 9.28 -11.77 -3.21
N LEU A 22 10.45 -11.45 -3.77
CA LEU A 22 10.72 -10.11 -4.32
C LEU A 22 9.76 -9.76 -5.47
N ALA A 23 9.47 -10.72 -6.34
CA ALA A 23 8.53 -10.52 -7.43
C ALA A 23 7.12 -10.22 -6.91
N ASP A 24 6.68 -10.94 -5.88
CA ASP A 24 5.38 -10.70 -5.25
C ASP A 24 5.31 -9.32 -4.58
N ILE A 25 6.35 -8.92 -3.86
CA ILE A 25 6.46 -7.57 -3.25
C ILE A 25 6.34 -6.49 -4.32
N PHE A 26 7.09 -6.59 -5.42
CA PHE A 26 7.02 -5.61 -6.50
C PHE A 26 5.70 -5.62 -7.25
N TYR A 27 5.07 -6.78 -7.40
CA TYR A 27 3.78 -6.91 -8.06
C TYR A 27 2.64 -6.36 -7.20
N TYR A 28 2.53 -6.85 -5.96
CA TYR A 28 1.41 -6.51 -5.08
C TYR A 28 1.55 -5.13 -4.44
N TYR A 29 2.76 -4.76 -3.99
CA TYR A 29 2.98 -3.50 -3.25
C TYR A 29 3.51 -2.37 -4.14
N GLY A 30 4.24 -2.71 -5.21
CA GLY A 30 4.73 -1.73 -6.18
C GLY A 30 3.78 -1.48 -7.35
N GLU A 31 2.80 -2.37 -7.56
CA GLU A 31 1.94 -2.38 -8.75
C GLU A 31 2.75 -2.37 -10.07
N LEU A 32 3.90 -3.06 -10.05
CA LEU A 32 4.86 -3.13 -11.16
C LEU A 32 4.57 -4.36 -12.03
N ARG A 33 4.23 -4.15 -13.31
CA ARG A 33 3.88 -5.24 -14.23
C ARG A 33 5.05 -6.19 -14.51
N GLU A 34 6.28 -5.67 -14.55
CA GLU A 34 7.50 -6.44 -14.84
C GLU A 34 8.18 -6.98 -13.56
N ALA A 35 7.42 -7.19 -12.48
CA ALA A 35 7.93 -7.53 -11.16
C ALA A 35 8.90 -8.74 -11.16
N ARG A 36 8.60 -9.80 -11.90
CA ARG A 36 9.49 -10.98 -12.03
C ARG A 36 10.84 -10.63 -12.65
N LYS A 37 10.85 -9.78 -13.68
CA LYS A 37 12.09 -9.32 -14.31
C LYS A 37 12.92 -8.51 -13.33
N LEU A 38 12.28 -7.57 -12.61
CA LEU A 38 12.93 -6.72 -11.62
C LEU A 38 13.55 -7.54 -10.48
N ALA A 39 12.82 -8.51 -9.94
CA ALA A 39 13.32 -9.42 -8.92
C ALA A 39 14.56 -10.19 -9.39
N ARG A 40 14.50 -10.75 -10.60
CA ARG A 40 15.64 -11.46 -11.21
C ARG A 40 16.87 -10.57 -11.37
N GLU A 41 16.69 -9.32 -11.79
CA GLU A 41 17.80 -8.37 -11.94
C GLU A 41 18.47 -8.05 -10.60
N ILE A 42 17.70 -7.88 -9.53
CA ILE A 42 18.22 -7.70 -8.17
C ILE A 42 19.00 -8.95 -7.74
N VAL A 43 18.38 -10.13 -7.87
CA VAL A 43 19.01 -11.41 -7.49
C VAL A 43 20.31 -11.64 -8.26
N ASN A 44 20.36 -11.30 -9.54
CA ASN A 44 21.59 -11.40 -10.33
C ASN A 44 22.65 -10.39 -9.89
N LYS A 45 22.25 -9.15 -9.60
CA LYS A 45 23.19 -8.10 -9.17
C LYS A 45 23.83 -8.43 -7.82
N ARG A 46 23.04 -8.86 -6.83
CA ARG A 46 23.55 -9.17 -5.49
C ARG A 46 24.54 -10.35 -5.45
N LYS A 47 24.54 -11.24 -6.47
CA LYS A 47 25.56 -12.29 -6.61
C LYS A 47 26.97 -11.75 -6.80
N SER A 48 27.10 -10.56 -7.36
CA SER A 48 28.42 -9.91 -7.61
C SER A 48 28.79 -8.90 -6.53
N ALA A 49 27.83 -8.22 -5.94
CA ALA A 49 28.02 -7.26 -4.85
C ALA A 49 26.68 -6.92 -4.20
N ASP A 50 26.67 -6.79 -2.87
CA ASP A 50 25.49 -6.38 -2.12
C ASP A 50 24.99 -5.01 -2.57
N ILE A 51 23.68 -4.87 -2.58
CA ILE A 51 22.97 -3.60 -2.81
C ILE A 51 22.82 -2.89 -1.47
N LYS A 52 23.70 -1.93 -1.17
CA LYS A 52 23.78 -1.28 0.16
C LYS A 52 23.07 0.06 0.22
N THR A 53 22.92 0.72 -0.91
CA THR A 53 22.38 2.08 -0.99
C THR A 53 21.25 2.17 -2.00
N THR A 54 20.44 3.22 -1.87
CA THR A 54 19.40 3.55 -2.88
C THR A 54 20.02 3.77 -4.26
N GLU A 55 21.24 4.30 -4.33
CA GLU A 55 21.96 4.52 -5.58
C GLU A 55 22.41 3.18 -6.21
N ASP A 56 22.82 2.19 -5.41
CA ASP A 56 23.13 0.87 -5.92
C ASP A 56 21.90 0.20 -6.52
N LEU A 57 20.73 0.32 -5.84
CA LEU A 57 19.48 -0.19 -6.36
C LEU A 57 19.07 0.53 -7.66
N LYS A 58 19.27 1.84 -7.75
CA LYS A 58 18.99 2.59 -8.99
C LYS A 58 19.90 2.13 -10.14
N LYS A 59 21.17 1.80 -9.88
CA LYS A 59 22.09 1.29 -10.91
C LYS A 59 21.63 -0.06 -11.48
N VAL A 60 20.93 -0.91 -10.70
CA VAL A 60 20.36 -2.16 -11.21
C VAL A 60 19.40 -1.88 -12.37
N PHE A 61 18.64 -0.79 -12.27
CA PHE A 61 17.60 -0.41 -13.23
C PHE A 61 18.00 0.80 -14.09
N SER A 62 19.28 0.95 -14.40
CA SER A 62 19.84 2.08 -15.18
C SER A 62 19.25 2.22 -16.60
N TYR A 63 18.64 1.16 -17.11
CA TYR A 63 17.96 1.15 -18.42
C TYR A 63 16.58 1.84 -18.42
N VAL A 64 16.06 2.20 -17.25
CA VAL A 64 14.75 2.88 -17.16
C VAL A 64 14.90 4.31 -17.69
N PRO A 65 14.10 4.71 -18.69
CA PRO A 65 14.20 6.04 -19.29
C PRO A 65 13.95 7.16 -18.27
N ALA A 66 14.69 8.26 -18.38
CA ALA A 66 14.63 9.39 -17.43
C ALA A 66 13.20 9.91 -17.19
N HIS A 67 12.37 9.99 -18.23
CA HIS A 67 10.98 10.46 -18.11
C HIS A 67 10.06 9.52 -17.31
N LYS A 68 10.43 8.24 -17.14
CA LYS A 68 9.70 7.24 -16.34
C LYS A 68 10.35 6.97 -14.99
N SER A 69 11.59 7.38 -14.82
CA SER A 69 12.46 7.04 -13.69
C SER A 69 11.83 7.40 -12.34
N ASN A 70 11.34 8.63 -12.18
CA ASN A 70 10.77 9.08 -10.91
C ASN A 70 9.56 8.23 -10.47
N LYS A 71 8.63 7.96 -11.39
CA LYS A 71 7.46 7.13 -11.09
C LYS A 71 7.86 5.69 -10.79
N PHE A 72 8.75 5.13 -11.59
CA PHE A 72 9.24 3.76 -11.43
C PHE A 72 9.91 3.56 -10.07
N PHE A 73 10.88 4.41 -9.72
CA PHE A 73 11.57 4.29 -8.43
C PHE A 73 10.66 4.59 -7.25
N ALA A 74 9.70 5.50 -7.38
CA ALA A 74 8.68 5.70 -6.34
C ALA A 74 7.92 4.40 -6.04
N GLN A 75 7.53 3.64 -7.08
CA GLN A 75 6.85 2.36 -6.93
C GLN A 75 7.78 1.26 -6.33
N VAL A 76 9.04 1.19 -6.76
CA VAL A 76 10.02 0.25 -6.20
C VAL A 76 10.24 0.52 -4.70
N PHE A 77 10.49 1.78 -4.34
CA PHE A 77 10.71 2.15 -2.93
C PHE A 77 9.44 2.02 -2.09
N GLN A 78 8.27 2.31 -2.65
CA GLN A 78 6.99 2.05 -1.99
C GLN A 78 6.84 0.56 -1.65
N ALA A 79 7.15 -0.32 -2.59
CA ALA A 79 7.04 -1.77 -2.38
C ALA A 79 7.92 -2.24 -1.21
N ILE A 80 9.18 -1.84 -1.19
CA ILE A 80 10.12 -2.17 -0.12
C ILE A 80 9.66 -1.60 1.21
N ARG A 81 9.19 -0.35 1.23
CA ARG A 81 8.72 0.32 2.45
C ARG A 81 7.50 -0.37 3.05
N ILE A 82 6.52 -0.73 2.22
CA ILE A 82 5.31 -1.44 2.66
C ILE A 82 5.68 -2.78 3.30
N GLU A 83 6.60 -3.53 2.68
CA GLU A 83 7.09 -4.80 3.21
C GLU A 83 7.80 -4.61 4.55
N VAL A 84 8.77 -3.72 4.61
CA VAL A 84 9.58 -3.46 5.83
C VAL A 84 8.72 -3.00 7.00
N ASN A 85 7.77 -2.11 6.76
CA ASN A 85 6.94 -1.52 7.81
C ASN A 85 5.66 -2.31 8.09
N GLN A 86 5.36 -3.38 7.32
CA GLN A 86 4.11 -4.14 7.42
C GLN A 86 2.87 -3.21 7.36
N GLU A 87 2.92 -2.17 6.51
CA GLU A 87 1.96 -1.07 6.50
C GLU A 87 0.53 -1.55 6.26
N LEU A 88 0.34 -2.51 5.35
CA LEU A 88 -0.99 -3.01 5.02
C LEU A 88 -1.58 -3.91 6.12
N ASP A 89 -0.76 -4.67 6.82
CA ASP A 89 -1.24 -5.52 7.90
C ASP A 89 -1.57 -4.68 9.14
N ALA A 90 -0.75 -3.70 9.47
CA ALA A 90 -1.08 -2.70 10.50
C ALA A 90 -2.39 -1.95 10.19
N LEU A 91 -2.61 -1.59 8.90
CA LEU A 91 -3.86 -0.97 8.48
C LEU A 91 -5.06 -1.91 8.64
N LYS A 92 -4.94 -3.20 8.27
CA LYS A 92 -6.00 -4.19 8.47
C LYS A 92 -6.35 -4.36 9.94
N GLU A 93 -5.34 -4.50 10.81
CA GLU A 93 -5.53 -4.60 12.25
C GLU A 93 -6.24 -3.37 12.81
N MET A 94 -5.80 -2.17 12.46
CA MET A 94 -6.41 -0.92 12.87
C MET A 94 -7.89 -0.84 12.45
N LEU A 95 -8.22 -1.25 11.23
CA LEU A 95 -9.60 -1.26 10.72
C LEU A 95 -10.49 -2.20 11.53
N VAL A 96 -10.03 -3.44 11.79
CA VAL A 96 -10.75 -4.43 12.59
C VAL A 96 -10.95 -3.93 14.01
N GLN A 97 -9.88 -3.47 14.67
CA GLN A 97 -9.95 -2.96 16.04
C GLN A 97 -10.87 -1.74 16.15
N SER A 98 -10.79 -0.82 15.19
CA SER A 98 -11.70 0.34 15.13
C SER A 98 -13.16 -0.07 15.04
N SER A 99 -13.48 -1.12 14.28
CA SER A 99 -14.85 -1.62 14.16
C SER A 99 -15.38 -2.20 15.48
N ASN A 100 -14.49 -2.72 16.33
CA ASN A 100 -14.85 -3.34 17.61
C ASN A 100 -15.03 -2.29 18.73
N VAL A 101 -14.29 -1.18 18.69
CA VAL A 101 -14.34 -0.16 19.75
C VAL A 101 -15.34 0.96 19.47
N LEU A 102 -15.71 1.16 18.21
CA LEU A 102 -16.71 2.16 17.82
C LEU A 102 -18.10 1.73 18.28
N LYS A 103 -18.78 2.63 18.96
CA LYS A 103 -20.19 2.49 19.30
C LYS A 103 -21.06 2.74 18.06
N LYS A 104 -22.31 2.31 18.11
CA LYS A 104 -23.31 2.64 17.09
C LYS A 104 -23.31 4.15 16.82
N ASP A 105 -23.47 4.52 15.57
CA ASP A 105 -23.40 5.89 15.04
C ASP A 105 -22.00 6.56 15.12
N GLY A 106 -20.99 5.85 15.67
CA GLY A 106 -19.60 6.27 15.66
C GLY A 106 -19.05 6.37 14.25
N ARG A 107 -18.20 7.35 13.98
CA ARG A 107 -17.64 7.63 12.65
C ARG A 107 -16.17 7.20 12.58
N LEU A 108 -15.85 6.40 11.58
CA LEU A 108 -14.47 6.07 11.19
C LEU A 108 -14.11 6.89 9.96
N VAL A 109 -13.12 7.77 10.11
CA VAL A 109 -12.62 8.60 9.02
C VAL A 109 -11.17 8.22 8.74
N ILE A 110 -10.86 7.86 7.50
CA ILE A 110 -9.53 7.41 7.11
C ILE A 110 -9.09 8.18 5.87
N ILE A 111 -7.87 8.68 5.93
CA ILE A 111 -7.18 9.29 4.79
C ILE A 111 -6.06 8.34 4.36
N SER A 112 -6.06 7.93 3.11
CA SER A 112 -5.04 7.11 2.49
C SER A 112 -4.32 7.88 1.38
N TYR A 113 -3.06 7.58 1.15
CA TYR A 113 -2.21 8.29 0.19
C TYR A 113 -1.83 7.45 -1.02
N HIS A 114 -2.05 6.14 -0.99
CA HIS A 114 -1.82 5.25 -2.13
C HIS A 114 -2.98 4.29 -2.39
N SER A 115 -2.99 3.72 -3.60
CA SER A 115 -4.07 2.89 -4.13
C SER A 115 -4.35 1.64 -3.29
N LEU A 116 -3.33 1.03 -2.71
CA LEU A 116 -3.46 -0.21 -1.92
C LEU A 116 -4.20 0.04 -0.62
N GLU A 117 -3.82 1.08 0.13
CA GLU A 117 -4.52 1.51 1.34
C GLU A 117 -5.99 1.82 1.03
N ASP A 118 -6.25 2.68 0.03
CA ASP A 118 -7.60 3.06 -0.37
C ASP A 118 -8.46 1.84 -0.74
N ARG A 119 -7.87 0.83 -1.40
CA ARG A 119 -8.55 -0.41 -1.78
C ARG A 119 -8.95 -1.23 -0.57
N LEU A 120 -8.05 -1.38 0.42
CA LEU A 120 -8.33 -2.09 1.67
C LEU A 120 -9.41 -1.38 2.48
N VAL A 121 -9.27 -0.07 2.69
CA VAL A 121 -10.25 0.75 3.42
C VAL A 121 -11.62 0.68 2.74
N LYS A 122 -11.68 0.86 1.41
CA LYS A 122 -12.92 0.76 0.65
C LYS A 122 -13.59 -0.61 0.82
N LYS A 123 -12.81 -1.70 0.70
CA LYS A 123 -13.34 -3.05 0.77
C LYS A 123 -13.86 -3.37 2.17
N PHE A 124 -13.09 -3.01 3.20
CA PHE A 124 -13.48 -3.22 4.59
C PHE A 124 -14.72 -2.42 4.99
N LEU A 125 -14.77 -1.13 4.69
CA LEU A 125 -15.93 -0.30 5.01
C LEU A 125 -17.20 -0.76 4.28
N LYS A 126 -17.05 -1.29 3.04
CA LYS A 126 -18.19 -1.79 2.26
C LYS A 126 -18.65 -3.17 2.72
N ASN A 127 -17.72 -4.11 2.89
CA ASN A 127 -18.01 -5.53 3.02
C ASN A 127 -17.75 -6.08 4.44
N GLY A 128 -17.05 -5.34 5.31
CA GLY A 128 -16.61 -5.81 6.63
C GLY A 128 -15.41 -6.78 6.58
N MET A 129 -14.83 -7.00 5.40
CA MET A 129 -13.73 -7.95 5.19
C MET A 129 -12.74 -7.46 4.12
N PHE A 130 -11.54 -8.06 4.10
CA PHE A 130 -10.48 -7.69 3.16
C PHE A 130 -10.43 -8.58 1.93
N GLU A 131 -10.92 -9.80 2.02
CA GLU A 131 -10.90 -10.80 0.93
C GLU A 131 -12.29 -11.43 0.78
N GLY A 132 -12.52 -12.05 -0.37
CA GLY A 132 -13.80 -12.67 -0.66
C GLY A 132 -14.97 -11.69 -0.81
N GLU A 133 -16.16 -12.24 -0.76
CA GLU A 133 -17.46 -11.52 -0.74
C GLU A 133 -18.23 -11.95 0.51
N PRO A 134 -19.00 -11.03 1.13
CA PRO A 134 -19.79 -11.39 2.30
C PRO A 134 -20.89 -12.41 1.94
N GLU A 135 -21.18 -13.28 2.88
CA GLU A 135 -22.32 -14.19 2.76
C GLU A 135 -23.62 -13.38 2.61
N ARG A 136 -24.40 -13.74 1.60
CA ARG A 136 -25.66 -13.06 1.28
C ARG A 136 -26.82 -13.97 1.57
N ASP A 137 -27.90 -13.38 2.05
CA ASP A 137 -29.19 -14.06 2.16
C ASP A 137 -29.79 -14.33 0.77
N VAL A 138 -30.93 -15.04 0.74
CA VAL A 138 -31.69 -15.35 -0.50
C VAL A 138 -32.16 -14.12 -1.26
N TYR A 139 -32.16 -12.95 -0.62
CA TYR A 139 -32.54 -11.66 -1.22
C TYR A 139 -31.32 -10.83 -1.62
N GLY A 140 -30.09 -11.36 -1.42
CA GLY A 140 -28.84 -10.67 -1.75
C GLY A 140 -28.33 -9.69 -0.68
N ASN A 141 -28.99 -9.62 0.49
CA ASN A 141 -28.54 -8.77 1.59
C ASN A 141 -27.43 -9.45 2.39
N TYR A 142 -26.59 -8.65 3.03
CA TYR A 142 -25.53 -9.11 3.94
C TYR A 142 -25.41 -8.17 5.14
N GLN A 143 -24.85 -8.68 6.23
CA GLN A 143 -24.66 -7.89 7.44
C GLN A 143 -23.54 -6.88 7.22
N LYS A 144 -23.89 -5.60 7.23
CA LYS A 144 -22.93 -4.50 7.12
C LYS A 144 -22.47 -4.08 8.51
N ILE A 145 -21.18 -3.77 8.60
CA ILE A 145 -20.58 -3.19 9.83
C ILE A 145 -20.69 -1.67 9.80
N PHE A 146 -20.59 -1.08 8.59
CA PHE A 146 -20.63 0.36 8.38
C PHE A 146 -21.66 0.75 7.32
N GLU A 147 -22.30 1.88 7.54
CA GLU A 147 -22.98 2.65 6.52
C GLU A 147 -21.98 3.62 5.87
N LEU A 148 -22.08 3.79 4.54
CA LEU A 148 -21.22 4.68 3.78
C LEU A 148 -22.00 5.93 3.38
N PRO A 149 -21.80 7.08 4.06
CA PRO A 149 -22.48 8.33 3.70
C PRO A 149 -22.04 8.84 2.33
N TYR A 150 -20.83 8.48 1.91
CA TYR A 150 -20.26 8.82 0.59
C TYR A 150 -19.88 7.55 -0.16
N ARG A 151 -20.44 7.34 -1.35
CA ARG A 151 -20.09 6.19 -2.22
C ARG A 151 -18.69 6.29 -2.80
N LYS A 152 -18.22 7.52 -3.09
CA LYS A 152 -16.89 7.80 -3.61
C LYS A 152 -15.99 8.30 -2.49
N ALA A 153 -14.68 8.14 -2.64
CA ALA A 153 -13.74 8.82 -1.77
C ALA A 153 -13.84 10.33 -1.96
N ILE A 154 -13.71 11.08 -0.87
CA ILE A 154 -13.54 12.52 -0.91
C ILE A 154 -12.07 12.78 -1.25
N VAL A 155 -11.83 13.61 -2.24
CA VAL A 155 -10.49 13.98 -2.71
C VAL A 155 -10.23 15.45 -2.42
N PRO A 156 -8.98 15.88 -2.28
CA PRO A 156 -8.65 17.29 -2.04
C PRO A 156 -9.11 18.17 -3.20
N THR A 157 -9.37 19.43 -2.91
CA THR A 157 -9.66 20.46 -3.91
C THR A 157 -8.39 20.88 -4.64
N GLU A 158 -8.53 21.56 -5.79
CA GLU A 158 -7.38 22.11 -6.50
C GLU A 158 -6.63 23.13 -5.63
N GLU A 159 -7.35 23.97 -4.90
CA GLU A 159 -6.79 24.95 -3.96
C GLU A 159 -5.95 24.27 -2.86
N GLU A 160 -6.47 23.19 -2.25
CA GLU A 160 -5.71 22.42 -1.26
C GLU A 160 -4.45 21.78 -1.85
N ILE A 161 -4.50 21.33 -3.11
CA ILE A 161 -3.33 20.77 -3.81
C ILE A 161 -2.29 21.84 -4.14
N GLU A 162 -2.71 23.06 -4.46
CA GLU A 162 -1.83 24.20 -4.67
C GLU A 162 -1.10 24.59 -3.39
N ASP A 163 -1.82 24.69 -2.27
CA ASP A 163 -1.24 24.97 -0.96
C ASP A 163 -0.36 23.83 -0.44
N ASN A 164 -0.78 22.59 -0.67
CA ASN A 164 -0.09 21.39 -0.21
C ASN A 164 -0.05 20.32 -1.30
N SER A 165 0.99 20.34 -2.11
CA SER A 165 1.17 19.36 -3.22
C SER A 165 1.19 17.88 -2.77
N ARG A 166 1.46 17.60 -1.50
CA ARG A 166 1.43 16.24 -0.93
C ARG A 166 -0.01 15.71 -0.80
N ALA A 167 -1.01 16.60 -0.72
CA ALA A 167 -2.41 16.21 -0.67
C ALA A 167 -2.93 15.58 -1.96
N ARG A 168 -2.26 15.76 -3.10
CA ARG A 168 -2.71 15.32 -4.44
C ARG A 168 -3.19 13.87 -4.50
N SER A 169 -2.56 12.97 -3.76
CA SER A 169 -2.90 11.54 -3.77
C SER A 169 -3.84 11.14 -2.63
N ALA A 170 -4.21 12.07 -1.76
CA ALA A 170 -5.03 11.79 -0.60
C ALA A 170 -6.46 11.38 -1.02
N LYS A 171 -6.98 10.38 -0.32
CA LYS A 171 -8.37 9.92 -0.46
C LYS A 171 -8.96 9.69 0.91
N MET A 172 -9.98 10.44 1.25
CA MET A 172 -10.69 10.29 2.51
C MET A 172 -11.93 9.41 2.34
N ARG A 173 -12.10 8.45 3.24
CA ARG A 173 -13.31 7.62 3.33
C ARG A 173 -13.91 7.70 4.71
N VAL A 174 -15.23 7.65 4.77
CA VAL A 174 -16.01 7.73 6.00
C VAL A 174 -16.93 6.52 6.09
N GLY A 175 -16.94 5.87 7.25
CA GLY A 175 -17.91 4.84 7.63
C GLY A 175 -18.60 5.22 8.92
N ILE A 176 -19.91 5.02 8.99
CA ILE A 176 -20.72 5.19 10.20
C ILE A 176 -21.04 3.79 10.73
N LYS A 177 -20.70 3.52 11.99
CA LYS A 177 -20.93 2.23 12.63
C LYS A 177 -22.44 1.96 12.77
N LEU A 178 -22.88 0.80 12.30
CA LEU A 178 -24.27 0.33 12.43
C LEU A 178 -24.56 -0.36 13.76
#